data_4d5c89e454abeb87b95242d875a8ae07
#
_entry.id   4d5c89e454abeb87b95242d875a8ae07
#
_cell.length_a   1.000
_cell.length_b   1.000
_cell.length_c   1.000
_cell.angle_alpha   90.00
_cell.angle_beta   90.00
_cell.angle_gamma   90.00
#
_symmetry.space_group_name_H-M   'P 1'
#
loop_
_entity.id
_entity.type
_entity.pdbx_description
1 polymer ?
#
loop_
_entity_poly.entity_id
_entity_poly.type
_entity_poly.pdbx_seq_one_letter_code
_entity_poly.pdbx_strand_id
1 'polypeptide(L)'
;MNDLISVIVSTYNWPTALDLVLQSLALQKDNHFEVIVADDGSKAETAELISHHQATFPHPLIHSWQEDKGFRLARSRNKAVTLAHGDYLIFMDGDCLVRQEFVTQHRRLAQEHCVVAGQRILLSKAFTQALFQRPQLDWMNHLSTVIKFSQQKKLNRFSPALSLPLDFLRLKRPTQWQLLRGCNWSLFKSDYLAVGGQDEVFEGWGYEDSDMAIRLINNGCRMKWGGFTSPCFHLWHKEADRTLSDTNLSRLQALQNSHQIQPDRPMSPQYENAEPTTSVAVPSPH
;
A
#
# COMPACT_ATOMS: atom_id res chain seq x y z
N MET A 1 -9.10 -3.09 -22.16
CA MET A 1 -8.46 -2.71 -20.88
C MET A 1 -7.20 -3.55 -20.73
N ASN A 2 -6.11 -2.92 -20.37
CA ASN A 2 -4.89 -3.64 -19.99
C ASN A 2 -5.19 -4.38 -18.68
N ASP A 3 -4.93 -5.70 -18.65
CA ASP A 3 -5.22 -6.56 -17.48
C ASP A 3 -4.08 -6.50 -16.44
N LEU A 4 -3.06 -5.67 -16.68
CA LEU A 4 -1.92 -5.50 -15.78
C LEU A 4 -2.34 -4.80 -14.48
N ILE A 5 -1.83 -5.28 -13.37
CA ILE A 5 -1.96 -4.66 -12.05
C ILE A 5 -0.64 -4.02 -11.65
N SER A 6 -0.69 -2.79 -11.13
CA SER A 6 0.49 -2.15 -10.53
C SER A 6 0.37 -2.16 -9.02
N VAL A 7 1.31 -2.81 -8.34
CA VAL A 7 1.40 -2.85 -6.88
C VAL A 7 2.34 -1.73 -6.42
N ILE A 8 1.81 -0.73 -5.74
CA ILE A 8 2.54 0.43 -5.21
C ILE A 8 2.94 0.13 -3.77
N VAL A 9 4.23 -0.02 -3.50
CA VAL A 9 4.80 -0.34 -2.19
C VAL A 9 5.49 0.88 -1.62
N SER A 10 4.93 1.48 -0.56
CA SER A 10 5.50 2.68 0.07
C SER A 10 6.62 2.33 1.04
N THR A 11 7.77 2.99 0.95
CA THR A 11 8.90 2.74 1.85
C THR A 11 9.61 4.03 2.28
N TYR A 12 10.24 3.99 3.44
CA TYR A 12 11.17 5.01 3.93
C TYR A 12 12.17 4.40 4.92
N ASN A 13 13.46 4.41 4.59
CA ASN A 13 14.58 4.04 5.46
C ASN A 13 14.42 2.72 6.26
N TRP A 14 13.74 1.73 5.70
CA TRP A 14 13.60 0.42 6.33
C TRP A 14 13.84 -0.74 5.35
N PRO A 15 15.08 -0.89 4.84
CA PRO A 15 15.40 -1.89 3.82
C PRO A 15 15.11 -3.32 4.29
N THR A 16 15.33 -3.65 5.57
CA THR A 16 15.07 -4.99 6.11
C THR A 16 13.60 -5.40 6.04
N ALA A 17 12.67 -4.47 6.25
CA ALA A 17 11.24 -4.75 6.10
C ALA A 17 10.87 -4.88 4.62
N LEU A 18 11.34 -3.94 3.79
CA LEU A 18 11.10 -3.94 2.35
C LEU A 18 11.60 -5.22 1.69
N ASP A 19 12.75 -5.75 2.11
CA ASP A 19 13.30 -7.03 1.64
C ASP A 19 12.28 -8.17 1.80
N LEU A 20 11.72 -8.33 3.00
CA LEU A 20 10.71 -9.35 3.26
C LEU A 20 9.42 -9.13 2.43
N VAL A 21 9.02 -7.88 2.24
CA VAL A 21 7.85 -7.54 1.42
C VAL A 21 8.08 -7.92 -0.03
N LEU A 22 9.22 -7.54 -0.61
CA LEU A 22 9.58 -7.92 -1.99
C LEU A 22 9.68 -9.44 -2.15
N GLN A 23 10.30 -10.15 -1.20
CA GLN A 23 10.29 -11.62 -1.19
C GLN A 23 8.86 -12.19 -1.20
N SER A 24 7.92 -11.63 -0.43
CA SER A 24 6.53 -12.08 -0.41
C SER A 24 5.78 -11.79 -1.72
N LEU A 25 6.12 -10.68 -2.39
CA LEU A 25 5.58 -10.33 -3.71
C LEU A 25 6.17 -11.18 -4.83
N ALA A 26 7.45 -11.56 -4.73
CA ALA A 26 8.07 -12.49 -5.69
C ALA A 26 7.43 -13.88 -5.71
N LEU A 27 6.72 -14.26 -4.64
CA LEU A 27 6.03 -15.55 -4.51
C LEU A 27 4.56 -15.53 -4.96
N GLN A 28 4.09 -14.45 -5.58
CA GLN A 28 2.69 -14.35 -6.02
C GLN A 28 2.36 -15.40 -7.09
N LYS A 29 1.13 -15.92 -7.04
CA LYS A 29 0.59 -16.84 -8.06
C LYS A 29 0.06 -16.13 -9.30
N ASP A 30 -0.27 -14.86 -9.17
CA ASP A 30 -0.62 -14.00 -10.30
C ASP A 30 0.65 -13.64 -11.06
N ASN A 31 0.65 -13.77 -12.39
CA ASN A 31 1.83 -13.51 -13.22
C ASN A 31 1.69 -12.21 -14.03
N HIS A 32 0.57 -11.49 -13.89
CA HIS A 32 0.31 -10.31 -14.70
C HIS A 32 0.22 -9.05 -13.84
N PHE A 33 1.32 -8.73 -13.18
CA PHE A 33 1.48 -7.52 -12.37
C PHE A 33 2.92 -6.99 -12.41
N GLU A 34 3.08 -5.75 -12.02
CA GLU A 34 4.35 -5.08 -11.75
C GLU A 34 4.39 -4.53 -10.33
N VAL A 35 5.57 -4.25 -9.82
CA VAL A 35 5.77 -3.62 -8.50
C VAL A 35 6.48 -2.30 -8.69
N ILE A 36 5.94 -1.24 -8.06
CA ILE A 36 6.57 0.08 -8.03
C ILE A 36 6.82 0.43 -6.56
N VAL A 37 8.10 0.54 -6.19
CA VAL A 37 8.50 0.99 -4.86
C VAL A 37 8.42 2.51 -4.81
N ALA A 38 7.43 3.03 -4.08
CA ALA A 38 7.24 4.45 -3.81
C ALA A 38 8.10 4.83 -2.60
N ASP A 39 9.31 5.31 -2.87
CA ASP A 39 10.33 5.62 -1.88
C ASP A 39 10.32 7.10 -1.52
N ASP A 40 10.01 7.41 -0.25
CA ASP A 40 9.87 8.77 0.27
C ASP A 40 11.20 9.38 0.74
N GLY A 41 12.30 9.10 0.02
CA GLY A 41 13.60 9.69 0.28
C GLY A 41 14.52 8.84 1.14
N SER A 42 14.46 7.52 0.97
CA SER A 42 15.38 6.63 1.66
C SER A 42 16.83 6.85 1.24
N LYS A 43 17.74 6.43 2.11
CA LYS A 43 19.18 6.42 1.89
C LYS A 43 19.59 5.31 0.91
N ALA A 44 20.89 5.31 0.55
CA ALA A 44 21.46 4.44 -0.45
C ALA A 44 21.20 2.93 -0.21
N GLU A 45 21.16 2.50 1.05
CA GLU A 45 20.96 1.09 1.39
C GLU A 45 19.62 0.54 0.87
N THR A 46 18.59 1.38 0.80
CA THR A 46 17.29 0.99 0.22
C THR A 46 17.38 0.87 -1.30
N ALA A 47 18.08 1.79 -1.97
CA ALA A 47 18.27 1.74 -3.41
C ALA A 47 19.11 0.52 -3.82
N GLU A 48 20.17 0.20 -3.08
CA GLU A 48 21.01 -0.99 -3.28
C GLU A 48 20.20 -2.28 -3.13
N LEU A 49 19.35 -2.36 -2.09
CA LEU A 49 18.43 -3.49 -1.92
C LEU A 49 17.49 -3.66 -3.12
N ILE A 50 16.85 -2.58 -3.56
CA ILE A 50 15.92 -2.63 -4.69
C ILE A 50 16.65 -3.06 -5.96
N SER A 51 17.84 -2.51 -6.22
CA SER A 51 18.68 -2.90 -7.36
C SER A 51 19.06 -4.38 -7.33
N HIS A 52 19.38 -4.91 -6.14
CA HIS A 52 19.65 -6.34 -5.97
C HIS A 52 18.41 -7.19 -6.32
N HIS A 53 17.23 -6.81 -5.85
CA HIS A 53 15.99 -7.49 -6.21
C HIS A 53 15.68 -7.39 -7.70
N GLN A 54 15.89 -6.24 -8.35
CA GLN A 54 15.63 -6.04 -9.77
C GLN A 54 16.34 -7.08 -10.66
N ALA A 55 17.50 -7.55 -10.25
CA ALA A 55 18.27 -8.54 -10.99
C ALA A 55 17.61 -9.94 -11.05
N THR A 56 16.73 -10.28 -10.09
CA THR A 56 16.16 -11.63 -9.95
C THR A 56 14.66 -11.66 -9.73
N PHE A 57 14.01 -10.49 -9.62
CA PHE A 57 12.58 -10.40 -9.38
C PHE A 57 11.78 -10.95 -10.57
N PRO A 58 10.80 -11.82 -10.37
CA PRO A 58 10.11 -12.50 -11.48
C PRO A 58 9.14 -11.59 -12.27
N HIS A 59 8.92 -10.36 -11.81
CA HIS A 59 8.05 -9.36 -12.43
C HIS A 59 8.78 -8.04 -12.59
N PRO A 60 8.28 -7.09 -13.41
CA PRO A 60 8.86 -5.75 -13.45
C PRO A 60 8.87 -5.11 -12.06
N LEU A 61 10.05 -4.65 -11.63
CA LEU A 61 10.25 -3.96 -10.36
C LEU A 61 10.84 -2.58 -10.65
N ILE A 62 10.09 -1.55 -10.30
CA ILE A 62 10.40 -0.14 -10.60
C ILE A 62 10.70 0.58 -9.29
N HIS A 63 11.75 1.40 -9.25
CA HIS A 63 12.08 2.27 -8.13
C HIS A 63 11.65 3.71 -8.44
N SER A 64 10.77 4.27 -7.63
CA SER A 64 10.29 5.65 -7.68
C SER A 64 10.75 6.39 -6.43
N TRP A 65 11.95 6.95 -6.46
CA TRP A 65 12.53 7.70 -5.35
C TRP A 65 12.24 9.20 -5.47
N GLN A 66 12.06 9.88 -4.35
CA GLN A 66 12.06 11.34 -4.25
C GLN A 66 13.00 11.81 -3.16
N GLU A 67 13.42 13.07 -3.22
CA GLU A 67 14.27 13.71 -2.21
C GLU A 67 13.61 13.69 -0.83
N ASP A 68 14.38 13.36 0.23
CA ASP A 68 13.91 13.41 1.61
C ASP A 68 13.66 14.87 2.04
N LYS A 69 12.41 15.22 2.22
CA LYS A 69 11.93 16.51 2.78
C LYS A 69 10.88 16.28 3.85
N GLY A 70 11.08 15.25 4.69
CA GLY A 70 10.12 14.80 5.67
C GLY A 70 9.08 13.81 5.12
N PHE A 71 8.13 13.43 5.94
CA PHE A 71 7.14 12.40 5.61
C PHE A 71 6.12 12.93 4.59
N ARG A 72 6.22 12.48 3.34
CA ARG A 72 5.37 12.93 2.21
C ARG A 72 4.82 11.74 1.42
N LEU A 73 4.18 10.83 2.14
CA LEU A 73 3.65 9.57 1.58
C LEU A 73 2.69 9.78 0.40
N ALA A 74 1.76 10.75 0.51
CA ALA A 74 0.82 11.07 -0.57
C ALA A 74 1.57 11.41 -1.87
N ARG A 75 2.58 12.27 -1.78
CA ARG A 75 3.43 12.67 -2.91
C ARG A 75 4.21 11.50 -3.50
N SER A 76 4.82 10.66 -2.65
CA SER A 76 5.58 9.48 -3.10
C SER A 76 4.68 8.51 -3.86
N ARG A 77 3.46 8.24 -3.37
CA ARG A 77 2.46 7.42 -4.05
C ARG A 77 1.99 8.03 -5.37
N ASN A 78 1.70 9.33 -5.40
CA ASN A 78 1.32 10.03 -6.63
C ASN A 78 2.39 9.88 -7.71
N LYS A 79 3.67 10.12 -7.35
CA LYS A 79 4.79 9.95 -8.26
C LYS A 79 4.91 8.50 -8.75
N ALA A 80 4.74 7.50 -7.88
CA ALA A 80 4.79 6.10 -8.27
C ALA A 80 3.65 5.72 -9.23
N VAL A 81 2.45 6.30 -9.05
CA VAL A 81 1.30 6.06 -9.95
C VAL A 81 1.56 6.55 -11.37
N THR A 82 2.38 7.59 -11.58
CA THR A 82 2.72 8.03 -12.96
C THR A 82 3.60 7.03 -13.69
N LEU A 83 4.38 6.22 -12.97
CA LEU A 83 5.22 5.15 -13.51
C LEU A 83 4.45 3.84 -13.69
N ALA A 84 3.22 3.75 -13.20
CA ALA A 84 2.40 2.55 -13.26
C ALA A 84 1.84 2.33 -14.67
N HIS A 85 2.03 1.14 -15.23
CA HIS A 85 1.50 0.74 -16.54
C HIS A 85 0.16 0.02 -16.44
N GLY A 86 -0.19 -0.48 -15.25
CA GLY A 86 -1.44 -1.19 -15.00
C GLY A 86 -2.66 -0.28 -14.90
N ASP A 87 -3.81 -0.78 -15.36
CA ASP A 87 -5.10 -0.10 -15.23
C ASP A 87 -5.70 -0.24 -13.82
N TYR A 88 -5.19 -1.15 -13.01
CA TYR A 88 -5.62 -1.39 -11.64
C TYR A 88 -4.46 -1.23 -10.66
N LEU A 89 -4.66 -0.46 -9.61
CA LEU A 89 -3.65 -0.12 -8.61
C LEU A 89 -3.92 -0.84 -7.29
N ILE A 90 -2.89 -1.43 -6.68
CA ILE A 90 -2.92 -1.93 -5.31
C ILE A 90 -1.90 -1.12 -4.51
N PHE A 91 -2.32 -0.52 -3.40
CA PHE A 91 -1.46 0.22 -2.50
C PHE A 91 -1.20 -0.59 -1.23
N MET A 92 0.06 -0.66 -0.83
CA MET A 92 0.49 -1.30 0.39
C MET A 92 1.73 -0.63 0.98
N ASP A 93 1.96 -0.86 2.29
CA ASP A 93 3.15 -0.34 2.95
C ASP A 93 4.31 -1.33 2.86
N GLY A 94 5.55 -0.82 2.87
CA GLY A 94 6.80 -1.58 2.76
C GLY A 94 7.16 -2.41 4.00
N ASP A 95 6.23 -2.59 4.91
CA ASP A 95 6.29 -3.46 6.08
C ASP A 95 5.11 -4.44 6.16
N CYS A 96 4.39 -4.60 5.07
CA CYS A 96 3.22 -5.45 4.93
C CYS A 96 3.53 -6.68 4.08
N LEU A 97 3.75 -7.83 4.72
CA LEU A 97 3.92 -9.12 4.03
C LEU A 97 2.59 -9.61 3.48
N VAL A 98 2.63 -10.34 2.37
CA VAL A 98 1.41 -10.81 1.71
C VAL A 98 1.47 -12.31 1.36
N ARG A 99 0.28 -12.94 1.30
CA ARG A 99 0.13 -14.33 0.86
C ARG A 99 0.31 -14.45 -0.64
N GLN A 100 0.63 -15.62 -1.13
CA GLN A 100 0.81 -15.92 -2.56
C GLN A 100 -0.41 -15.59 -3.44
N GLU A 101 -1.59 -15.43 -2.87
CA GLU A 101 -2.83 -15.14 -3.58
C GLU A 101 -3.27 -13.67 -3.47
N PHE A 102 -2.43 -12.81 -2.90
CA PHE A 102 -2.82 -11.43 -2.61
C PHE A 102 -3.23 -10.65 -3.87
N VAL A 103 -2.40 -10.66 -4.92
CA VAL A 103 -2.70 -9.97 -6.18
C VAL A 103 -3.92 -10.60 -6.86
N THR A 104 -4.00 -11.92 -6.94
CA THR A 104 -5.15 -12.65 -7.49
C THR A 104 -6.46 -12.28 -6.78
N GLN A 105 -6.44 -12.12 -5.44
CA GLN A 105 -7.64 -11.75 -4.70
C GLN A 105 -8.05 -10.29 -4.97
N HIS A 106 -7.10 -9.37 -5.10
CA HIS A 106 -7.40 -7.99 -5.50
C HIS A 106 -7.98 -7.94 -6.92
N ARG A 107 -7.42 -8.70 -7.88
CA ARG A 107 -7.95 -8.86 -9.23
C ARG A 107 -9.40 -9.37 -9.21
N ARG A 108 -9.70 -10.40 -8.43
CA ARG A 108 -11.06 -10.95 -8.28
C ARG A 108 -12.05 -9.91 -7.70
N LEU A 109 -11.58 -9.03 -6.82
CA LEU A 109 -12.41 -8.01 -6.19
C LEU A 109 -12.52 -6.74 -7.02
N ALA A 110 -11.68 -6.56 -8.04
CA ALA A 110 -11.69 -5.38 -8.91
C ALA A 110 -13.07 -5.17 -9.52
N GLN A 111 -13.55 -3.94 -9.46
CA GLN A 111 -14.81 -3.50 -10.01
C GLN A 111 -14.76 -2.01 -10.26
N GLU A 112 -15.20 -1.56 -11.42
CA GLU A 112 -15.26 -0.13 -11.78
C GLU A 112 -16.04 0.67 -10.75
N HIS A 113 -15.54 1.86 -10.45
CA HIS A 113 -16.08 2.77 -9.44
C HIS A 113 -16.21 2.12 -8.05
N CYS A 114 -15.28 1.21 -7.72
CA CYS A 114 -15.19 0.61 -6.40
C CYS A 114 -13.77 0.67 -5.85
N VAL A 115 -13.65 1.03 -4.58
CA VAL A 115 -12.42 1.00 -3.82
C VAL A 115 -12.43 -0.21 -2.90
N VAL A 116 -11.55 -1.16 -3.12
CA VAL A 116 -11.41 -2.34 -2.26
C VAL A 116 -10.61 -1.97 -1.03
N ALA A 117 -11.23 -2.06 0.14
CA ALA A 117 -10.60 -1.82 1.42
C ALA A 117 -10.19 -3.16 2.06
N GLY A 118 -8.91 -3.49 2.00
CA GLY A 118 -8.33 -4.70 2.59
C GLY A 118 -8.21 -4.64 4.11
N GLN A 119 -7.70 -5.74 4.68
CA GLN A 119 -7.48 -5.86 6.12
C GLN A 119 -6.02 -6.13 6.42
N ARG A 120 -5.64 -5.90 7.69
CA ARG A 120 -4.30 -6.23 8.19
C ARG A 120 -4.37 -7.10 9.44
N ILE A 121 -3.33 -7.92 9.62
CA ILE A 121 -3.02 -8.70 10.82
C ILE A 121 -1.69 -8.17 11.35
N LEU A 122 -1.63 -7.76 12.62
CA LEU A 122 -0.43 -7.20 13.21
C LEU A 122 0.45 -8.30 13.79
N LEU A 123 1.75 -8.25 13.51
CA LEU A 123 2.76 -9.11 14.10
C LEU A 123 3.23 -8.55 15.45
N SER A 124 3.60 -9.45 16.36
CA SER A 124 4.27 -9.03 17.59
C SER A 124 5.73 -8.62 17.31
N LYS A 125 6.31 -7.77 18.20
CA LYS A 125 7.71 -7.35 18.11
C LYS A 125 8.67 -8.53 18.03
N ALA A 126 8.51 -9.49 18.92
CA ALA A 126 9.40 -10.67 18.99
C ALA A 126 9.33 -11.51 17.71
N PHE A 127 8.13 -11.66 17.12
CA PHE A 127 7.97 -12.43 15.90
C PHE A 127 8.54 -11.69 14.68
N THR A 128 8.36 -10.37 14.59
CA THR A 128 8.98 -9.54 13.56
C THR A 128 10.52 -9.65 13.61
N GLN A 129 11.12 -9.56 14.80
CA GLN A 129 12.56 -9.72 14.97
C GLN A 129 13.06 -11.12 14.57
N ALA A 130 12.29 -12.16 14.88
CA ALA A 130 12.62 -13.51 14.45
C ALA A 130 12.60 -13.68 12.92
N LEU A 131 11.66 -13.02 12.23
CA LEU A 131 11.58 -13.03 10.77
C LEU A 131 12.77 -12.31 10.13
N PHE A 132 13.27 -11.22 10.71
CA PHE A 132 14.47 -10.54 10.22
C PHE A 132 15.73 -11.42 10.34
N GLN A 133 15.84 -12.20 11.39
CA GLN A 133 16.97 -13.11 11.57
C GLN A 133 16.89 -14.34 10.68
N ARG A 134 15.69 -14.86 10.46
CA ARG A 134 15.44 -16.06 9.67
C ARG A 134 14.14 -15.91 8.86
N PRO A 135 14.24 -15.37 7.66
CA PRO A 135 13.08 -15.23 6.76
C PRO A 135 12.44 -16.59 6.47
N GLN A 136 11.20 -16.74 6.89
CA GLN A 136 10.36 -17.90 6.57
C GLN A 136 8.95 -17.36 6.32
N LEU A 137 8.52 -17.28 5.06
CA LEU A 137 7.27 -16.60 4.70
C LEU A 137 6.12 -17.56 4.41
N ASP A 138 6.40 -18.84 4.19
CA ASP A 138 5.39 -19.83 3.79
C ASP A 138 4.27 -20.04 4.82
N TRP A 139 4.53 -19.79 6.11
CA TRP A 139 3.53 -19.91 7.17
C TRP A 139 2.25 -19.11 6.91
N MET A 140 2.33 -18.00 6.17
CA MET A 140 1.17 -17.16 5.85
C MET A 140 0.15 -17.88 4.96
N ASN A 141 0.62 -18.85 4.15
CA ASN A 141 -0.21 -19.61 3.21
C ASN A 141 -0.99 -20.74 3.89
N HIS A 142 -0.67 -21.09 5.13
CA HIS A 142 -1.27 -22.18 5.89
C HIS A 142 -2.16 -21.65 7.01
N LEU A 143 -3.48 -21.72 6.83
CA LEU A 143 -4.46 -21.21 7.82
C LEU A 143 -4.26 -21.81 9.21
N SER A 144 -3.95 -23.11 9.32
CA SER A 144 -3.67 -23.79 10.59
C SER A 144 -2.48 -23.16 11.33
N THR A 145 -1.44 -22.76 10.60
CA THR A 145 -0.26 -22.08 11.15
C THR A 145 -0.62 -20.67 11.59
N VAL A 146 -1.42 -19.92 10.80
CA VAL A 146 -1.89 -18.58 11.17
C VAL A 146 -2.72 -18.64 12.45
N ILE A 147 -3.61 -19.63 12.60
CA ILE A 147 -4.39 -19.84 13.84
C ILE A 147 -3.47 -20.13 15.01
N LYS A 148 -2.52 -21.09 14.86
CA LYS A 148 -1.52 -21.42 15.89
C LYS A 148 -0.70 -20.19 16.32
N PHE A 149 -0.25 -19.37 15.37
CA PHE A 149 0.53 -18.17 15.66
C PHE A 149 -0.31 -17.09 16.36
N SER A 150 -1.61 -16.98 16.04
CA SER A 150 -2.53 -16.12 16.77
C SER A 150 -2.71 -16.59 18.22
N GLN A 151 -2.88 -17.89 18.45
CA GLN A 151 -2.97 -18.47 19.81
C GLN A 151 -1.66 -18.23 20.62
N GLN A 152 -0.50 -18.28 19.96
CA GLN A 152 0.82 -17.98 20.52
C GLN A 152 1.09 -16.47 20.68
N LYS A 153 0.14 -15.59 20.41
CA LYS A 153 0.28 -14.12 20.46
C LYS A 153 1.39 -13.57 19.55
N LYS A 154 1.81 -14.33 18.53
CA LYS A 154 2.70 -13.85 17.47
C LYS A 154 1.94 -12.94 16.50
N LEU A 155 0.63 -13.18 16.33
CA LEU A 155 -0.32 -12.40 15.55
C LEU A 155 -1.44 -11.91 16.47
N ASN A 156 -1.96 -10.70 16.24
CA ASN A 156 -3.04 -10.14 17.05
C ASN A 156 -4.39 -10.82 16.81
N ARG A 157 -4.59 -11.45 15.64
CA ARG A 157 -5.81 -12.17 15.24
C ARG A 157 -5.56 -13.03 14.00
N PHE A 158 -6.42 -14.00 13.76
CA PHE A 158 -6.35 -14.85 12.56
C PHE A 158 -7.53 -14.66 11.59
N SER A 159 -8.67 -14.16 12.10
CA SER A 159 -9.93 -14.15 11.33
C SER A 159 -9.85 -13.48 9.94
N PRO A 160 -9.06 -12.40 9.71
CA PRO A 160 -8.93 -11.86 8.37
C PRO A 160 -8.30 -12.82 7.34
N ALA A 161 -7.53 -13.81 7.83
CA ALA A 161 -6.88 -14.81 6.97
C ALA A 161 -7.83 -15.92 6.49
N LEU A 162 -9.06 -15.94 7.00
CA LEU A 162 -10.11 -16.83 6.45
C LEU A 162 -10.44 -16.39 5.02
N SER A 163 -10.71 -17.34 4.13
CA SER A 163 -11.22 -17.08 2.79
C SER A 163 -12.69 -17.49 2.72
N LEU A 164 -13.58 -16.49 2.68
CA LEU A 164 -15.01 -16.70 2.74
C LEU A 164 -15.72 -16.05 1.51
N PRO A 165 -16.68 -16.74 0.87
CA PRO A 165 -17.41 -16.24 -0.29
C PRO A 165 -18.50 -15.23 0.13
N LEU A 166 -18.08 -14.07 0.64
CA LEU A 166 -18.98 -13.04 1.16
C LEU A 166 -19.25 -11.92 0.15
N ASP A 167 -19.26 -12.20 -1.13
CA ASP A 167 -19.34 -11.18 -2.18
C ASP A 167 -20.62 -10.34 -2.08
N PHE A 168 -21.74 -10.93 -1.64
CA PHE A 168 -23.01 -10.24 -1.42
C PHE A 168 -23.01 -9.25 -0.23
N LEU A 169 -21.99 -9.30 0.64
CA LEU A 169 -21.85 -8.38 1.78
C LEU A 169 -20.88 -7.22 1.52
N ARG A 170 -20.06 -7.31 0.46
CA ARG A 170 -18.93 -6.41 0.27
C ARG A 170 -19.32 -4.95 0.01
N LEU A 171 -20.50 -4.70 -0.53
CA LEU A 171 -21.04 -3.37 -0.83
C LEU A 171 -22.13 -2.91 0.16
N LYS A 172 -22.27 -3.54 1.33
CA LYS A 172 -23.29 -3.14 2.32
C LYS A 172 -23.06 -1.75 2.93
N ARG A 173 -21.83 -1.23 2.87
CA ARG A 173 -21.44 0.05 3.46
C ARG A 173 -20.66 0.88 2.43
N PRO A 174 -21.29 1.26 1.31
CA PRO A 174 -20.60 1.84 0.15
C PRO A 174 -20.02 3.23 0.41
N THR A 175 -20.48 3.93 1.42
CA THR A 175 -20.02 5.29 1.79
C THR A 175 -19.19 5.31 3.08
N GLN A 176 -18.85 4.13 3.65
CA GLN A 176 -18.08 4.08 4.89
C GLN A 176 -16.58 4.22 4.59
N TRP A 177 -16.09 5.44 4.47
CA TRP A 177 -14.69 5.76 4.20
C TRP A 177 -13.72 5.18 5.25
N GLN A 178 -14.15 5.01 6.51
CA GLN A 178 -13.37 4.42 7.61
C GLN A 178 -12.95 2.96 7.37
N LEU A 179 -13.49 2.29 6.34
CA LEU A 179 -13.05 0.96 5.94
C LEU A 179 -11.65 0.98 5.35
N LEU A 180 -11.27 2.06 4.67
CA LEU A 180 -9.97 2.16 4.02
C LEU A 180 -8.85 2.25 5.06
N ARG A 181 -7.77 1.54 4.78
CA ARG A 181 -6.52 1.54 5.53
C ARG A 181 -5.38 1.67 4.53
N GLY A 182 -4.53 2.66 4.69
CA GLY A 182 -3.45 2.99 3.75
C GLY A 182 -2.53 1.81 3.38
N CYS A 183 -2.45 0.82 4.26
CA CYS A 183 -1.55 -0.33 4.08
C CYS A 183 -2.09 -1.48 3.21
N ASN A 184 -3.36 -1.45 2.77
CA ASN A 184 -3.94 -2.51 1.94
C ASN A 184 -5.26 -2.04 1.30
N TRP A 185 -5.18 -1.52 0.08
CA TRP A 185 -6.37 -1.09 -0.68
C TRP A 185 -6.08 -1.06 -2.19
N SER A 186 -7.14 -1.05 -2.99
CA SER A 186 -6.99 -1.05 -4.45
C SER A 186 -8.19 -0.44 -5.17
N LEU A 187 -7.95 0.07 -6.39
CA LEU A 187 -8.95 0.68 -7.26
C LEU A 187 -8.46 0.74 -8.71
N PHE A 188 -9.32 1.10 -9.64
CA PHE A 188 -8.88 1.43 -11.00
C PHE A 188 -8.08 2.73 -11.02
N LYS A 189 -7.03 2.75 -11.85
CA LYS A 189 -6.17 3.94 -12.05
C LYS A 189 -6.99 5.14 -12.55
N SER A 190 -7.99 4.91 -13.39
CA SER A 190 -8.92 5.95 -13.85
C SER A 190 -9.67 6.64 -12.70
N ASP A 191 -10.14 5.89 -11.69
CA ASP A 191 -10.81 6.47 -10.52
C ASP A 191 -9.83 7.29 -9.65
N TYR A 192 -8.58 6.80 -9.51
CA TYR A 192 -7.52 7.52 -8.80
C TYR A 192 -7.20 8.86 -9.45
N LEU A 193 -7.06 8.86 -10.77
CA LEU A 193 -6.74 10.07 -11.54
C LEU A 193 -7.93 11.05 -11.61
N ALA A 194 -9.16 10.53 -11.68
CA ALA A 194 -10.37 11.36 -11.73
C ALA A 194 -10.51 12.28 -10.49
N VAL A 195 -9.98 11.88 -9.35
CA VAL A 195 -9.97 12.69 -8.12
C VAL A 195 -8.63 13.42 -7.88
N GLY A 196 -7.76 13.51 -8.89
CA GLY A 196 -6.48 14.24 -8.81
C GLY A 196 -5.39 13.57 -7.97
N GLY A 197 -5.51 12.26 -7.67
CA GLY A 197 -4.58 11.53 -6.83
C GLY A 197 -4.77 11.80 -5.33
N GLN A 198 -3.79 11.39 -4.51
CA GLN A 198 -3.75 11.73 -3.09
C GLN A 198 -3.41 13.21 -2.91
N ASP A 199 -3.97 13.84 -1.87
CA ASP A 199 -3.70 15.25 -1.58
C ASP A 199 -2.32 15.42 -0.94
N GLU A 200 -1.40 16.09 -1.67
CA GLU A 200 -0.02 16.31 -1.23
C GLU A 200 0.11 17.35 -0.10
N VAL A 201 -0.98 17.95 0.33
CA VAL A 201 -1.03 18.82 1.52
C VAL A 201 -0.89 18.03 2.80
N PHE A 202 -1.20 16.70 2.78
CA PHE A 202 -1.01 15.82 3.91
C PHE A 202 0.47 15.43 4.03
N GLU A 203 1.17 16.17 4.86
CA GLU A 203 2.54 15.88 5.29
C GLU A 203 2.50 15.34 6.72
N GLY A 204 3.49 14.50 7.09
CA GLY A 204 3.46 13.77 8.36
C GLY A 204 2.46 12.62 8.37
N TRP A 205 2.26 12.03 9.55
CA TRP A 205 1.41 10.85 9.68
C TRP A 205 -0.07 11.19 9.74
N GLY A 206 -0.85 10.49 8.93
CA GLY A 206 -2.30 10.27 9.15
C GLY A 206 -3.23 11.07 8.24
N TYR A 207 -4.34 10.39 7.94
CA TYR A 207 -5.54 10.87 7.27
C TYR A 207 -5.46 11.09 5.75
N GLU A 208 -4.30 10.92 5.10
CA GLU A 208 -4.17 10.99 3.65
C GLU A 208 -5.01 9.92 2.92
N ASP A 209 -5.13 8.72 3.52
CA ASP A 209 -5.97 7.63 3.04
C ASP A 209 -7.47 7.93 3.23
N SER A 210 -7.82 8.52 4.36
CA SER A 210 -9.19 8.90 4.70
C SER A 210 -9.69 10.04 3.81
N ASP A 211 -8.84 11.03 3.54
CA ASP A 211 -9.08 12.10 2.57
C ASP A 211 -9.38 11.52 1.19
N MET A 212 -8.49 10.67 0.69
CA MET A 212 -8.66 10.02 -0.59
C MET A 212 -9.97 9.22 -0.68
N ALA A 213 -10.32 8.47 0.39
CA ALA A 213 -11.56 7.70 0.43
C ALA A 213 -12.81 8.59 0.34
N ILE A 214 -12.83 9.73 1.04
CA ILE A 214 -13.96 10.67 1.00
C ILE A 214 -14.10 11.28 -0.39
N ARG A 215 -13.00 11.74 -1.01
CA ARG A 215 -13.03 12.33 -2.36
C ARG A 215 -13.48 11.31 -3.42
N LEU A 216 -13.05 10.05 -3.31
CA LEU A 216 -13.52 8.96 -4.18
C LEU A 216 -15.02 8.72 -4.02
N ILE A 217 -15.54 8.73 -2.78
CA ILE A 217 -16.98 8.60 -2.52
C ILE A 217 -17.74 9.80 -3.11
N ASN A 218 -17.24 11.02 -2.93
CA ASN A 218 -17.82 12.23 -3.51
C ASN A 218 -17.85 12.19 -5.04
N ASN A 219 -16.89 11.50 -5.66
CA ASN A 219 -16.85 11.23 -7.12
C ASN A 219 -17.68 10.01 -7.55
N GLY A 220 -18.50 9.45 -6.67
CA GLY A 220 -19.42 8.36 -6.98
C GLY A 220 -18.84 6.94 -6.81
N CYS A 221 -17.60 6.80 -6.35
CA CYS A 221 -17.04 5.48 -6.03
C CYS A 221 -17.67 4.88 -4.78
N ARG A 222 -17.68 3.56 -4.70
CA ARG A 222 -18.23 2.81 -3.58
C ARG A 222 -17.13 2.07 -2.83
N MET A 223 -17.16 2.11 -1.51
CA MET A 223 -16.27 1.31 -0.68
C MET A 223 -16.69 -0.16 -0.73
N LYS A 224 -15.78 -1.01 -1.16
CA LYS A 224 -15.96 -2.46 -1.25
C LYS A 224 -15.12 -3.14 -0.18
N TRP A 225 -15.78 -3.77 0.78
CA TRP A 225 -15.07 -4.45 1.87
C TRP A 225 -14.28 -5.66 1.37
N GLY A 226 -12.95 -5.63 1.52
CA GLY A 226 -12.01 -6.70 1.15
C GLY A 226 -11.76 -7.74 2.24
N GLY A 227 -12.56 -7.76 3.32
CA GLY A 227 -12.37 -8.70 4.41
C GLY A 227 -12.59 -10.16 4.01
N PHE A 228 -11.92 -11.06 4.75
CA PHE A 228 -11.95 -12.52 4.52
C PHE A 228 -11.53 -12.92 3.10
N THR A 229 -10.50 -12.27 2.58
CA THR A 229 -9.86 -12.63 1.30
C THR A 229 -8.35 -12.77 1.48
N SER A 230 -7.63 -11.67 1.39
CA SER A 230 -6.18 -11.65 1.54
C SER A 230 -5.76 -10.43 2.37
N PRO A 231 -5.60 -10.57 3.69
CA PRO A 231 -5.03 -9.53 4.52
C PRO A 231 -3.54 -9.39 4.24
N CYS A 232 -2.97 -8.22 4.51
CA CYS A 232 -1.54 -8.11 4.73
C CYS A 232 -1.17 -8.45 6.18
N PHE A 233 0.08 -8.87 6.39
CA PHE A 233 0.66 -9.17 7.70
C PHE A 233 1.69 -8.08 8.02
N HIS A 234 1.27 -7.16 8.88
CA HIS A 234 2.02 -5.93 9.16
C HIS A 234 3.09 -6.20 10.23
N LEU A 235 4.34 -5.99 9.88
CA LEU A 235 5.48 -6.09 10.78
C LEU A 235 5.34 -5.08 11.93
N TRP A 236 5.84 -5.45 13.08
CA TRP A 236 5.84 -4.53 14.22
C TRP A 236 6.90 -3.46 14.03
N HIS A 237 6.52 -2.22 14.21
CA HIS A 237 7.42 -1.08 14.33
C HIS A 237 6.97 -0.14 15.45
N LYS A 238 7.87 0.74 15.89
CA LYS A 238 7.50 1.85 16.78
C LYS A 238 6.55 2.78 16.00
N GLU A 239 5.53 3.30 16.68
CA GLU A 239 4.61 4.25 16.06
C GLU A 239 5.36 5.47 15.49
N ALA A 240 4.90 5.95 14.33
CA ALA A 240 5.42 7.15 13.70
C ALA A 240 5.16 8.41 14.56
N ASP A 241 5.92 9.45 14.30
CA ASP A 241 5.66 10.77 14.89
C ASP A 241 4.29 11.29 14.46
N ARG A 242 3.49 11.71 15.43
CA ARG A 242 2.11 12.20 15.24
C ARG A 242 1.97 13.71 15.40
N THR A 243 3.06 14.46 15.37
CA THR A 243 3.06 15.90 15.62
C THR A 243 2.09 16.66 14.70
N LEU A 244 1.94 16.24 13.44
CA LEU A 244 1.04 16.87 12.47
C LEU A 244 -0.37 16.24 12.44
N SER A 245 -0.65 15.25 13.27
CA SER A 245 -1.92 14.52 13.27
C SER A 245 -3.14 15.42 13.49
N ASP A 246 -3.06 16.41 14.39
CA ASP A 246 -4.18 17.31 14.67
C ASP A 246 -4.48 18.27 13.51
N THR A 247 -3.43 18.74 12.83
CA THR A 247 -3.58 19.55 11.61
C THR A 247 -4.24 18.75 10.50
N ASN A 248 -3.79 17.51 10.27
CA ASN A 248 -4.35 16.61 9.26
C ASN A 248 -5.79 16.21 9.63
N LEU A 249 -6.10 16.01 10.91
CA LEU A 249 -7.47 15.75 11.37
C LEU A 249 -8.41 16.91 11.08
N SER A 250 -7.95 18.16 11.31
CA SER A 250 -8.74 19.36 11.05
C SER A 250 -9.08 19.49 9.55
N ARG A 251 -8.12 19.17 8.65
CA ARG A 251 -8.36 19.11 7.19
C ARG A 251 -9.40 18.05 6.83
N LEU A 252 -9.27 16.84 7.39
CA LEU A 252 -10.22 15.78 7.16
C LEU A 252 -11.64 16.17 7.62
N GLN A 253 -11.78 16.82 8.78
CA GLN A 253 -13.07 17.29 9.30
C GLN A 253 -13.72 18.33 8.40
N ALA A 254 -12.94 19.24 7.82
CA ALA A 254 -13.43 20.20 6.83
C ALA A 254 -13.94 19.49 5.57
N LEU A 255 -13.18 18.50 5.06
CA LEU A 255 -13.57 17.71 3.91
C LEU A 255 -14.86 16.90 4.11
N GLN A 256 -15.06 16.31 5.30
CA GLN A 256 -16.27 15.50 5.62
C GLN A 256 -17.58 16.22 5.40
N ASN A 257 -17.59 17.55 5.55
CA ASN A 257 -18.78 18.40 5.38
C ASN A 257 -18.84 19.05 3.99
N SER A 258 -17.94 18.68 3.09
CA SER A 258 -17.86 19.20 1.73
C SER A 258 -18.22 18.13 0.69
N HIS A 259 -18.47 18.56 -0.53
CA HIS A 259 -18.57 17.68 -1.70
C HIS A 259 -17.32 17.77 -2.57
N GLN A 260 -16.18 18.14 -1.98
CA GLN A 260 -14.92 18.30 -2.68
C GLN A 260 -14.46 16.96 -3.27
N ILE A 261 -14.09 16.98 -4.55
CA ILE A 261 -13.56 15.83 -5.29
C ILE A 261 -12.07 15.99 -5.54
N GLN A 262 -11.64 17.20 -5.90
CA GLN A 262 -10.23 17.48 -6.19
C GLN A 262 -9.48 17.82 -4.90
N PRO A 263 -8.22 17.41 -4.77
CA PRO A 263 -7.39 17.72 -3.62
C PRO A 263 -6.98 19.21 -3.61
N ASP A 264 -6.58 19.72 -2.45
CA ASP A 264 -6.05 21.09 -2.34
C ASP A 264 -4.69 21.20 -3.06
N ARG A 265 -3.87 20.15 -2.99
CA ARG A 265 -2.62 20.04 -3.75
C ARG A 265 -2.63 18.73 -4.55
N PRO A 266 -3.07 18.76 -5.81
CA PRO A 266 -3.17 17.58 -6.64
C PRO A 266 -1.79 17.05 -7.04
N MET A 267 -1.79 15.83 -7.57
CA MET A 267 -0.63 15.22 -8.20
C MET A 267 -0.01 16.18 -9.21
N SER A 268 1.30 16.43 -9.08
CA SER A 268 2.00 17.40 -9.92
C SER A 268 2.09 16.93 -11.37
N PRO A 269 1.77 17.79 -12.36
CA PRO A 269 1.99 17.47 -13.78
C PRO A 269 3.45 17.15 -14.11
N GLN A 270 4.41 17.63 -13.31
CA GLN A 270 5.84 17.33 -13.50
C GLN A 270 6.17 15.84 -13.36
N TYR A 271 5.29 15.05 -12.71
CA TYR A 271 5.48 13.60 -12.59
C TYR A 271 5.19 12.86 -13.90
N GLU A 272 4.46 13.44 -14.86
CA GLU A 272 4.21 12.84 -16.18
C GLU A 272 5.51 12.56 -16.94
N ASN A 273 6.58 13.30 -16.63
CA ASN A 273 7.92 13.09 -17.17
C ASN A 273 8.85 12.38 -16.16
N ALA A 274 8.31 11.76 -15.11
CA ALA A 274 9.13 11.04 -14.16
C ALA A 274 9.69 9.78 -14.81
N GLU A 275 11.01 9.59 -14.67
CA GLU A 275 11.67 8.36 -15.05
C GLU A 275 11.90 7.48 -13.82
N PRO A 276 11.96 6.15 -14.00
CA PRO A 276 12.39 5.25 -12.95
C PRO A 276 13.76 5.66 -12.41
N THR A 277 13.93 5.58 -11.09
CA THR A 277 15.22 5.88 -10.47
C THR A 277 16.24 4.81 -10.87
N THR A 278 17.26 5.20 -11.61
CA THR A 278 18.40 4.31 -11.88
C THR A 278 19.32 4.31 -10.66
N SER A 279 19.94 3.17 -10.36
CA SER A 279 20.75 2.91 -9.15
C SER A 279 21.94 3.86 -8.90
N VAL A 280 22.17 4.85 -9.78
CA VAL A 280 23.32 5.77 -9.75
C VAL A 280 22.99 7.16 -9.16
N ALA A 281 21.72 7.46 -8.88
CA ALA A 281 21.27 8.84 -8.61
C ALA A 281 20.92 9.16 -7.16
N VAL A 282 21.30 8.36 -6.17
CA VAL A 282 21.19 8.76 -4.77
C VAL A 282 22.40 9.63 -4.42
N PRO A 283 22.23 10.94 -4.16
CA PRO A 283 23.35 11.80 -3.78
C PRO A 283 24.03 11.28 -2.50
N SER A 284 25.35 11.21 -2.50
CA SER A 284 26.13 10.96 -1.29
C SER A 284 25.77 12.03 -0.23
N PRO A 285 25.63 11.65 1.04
CA PRO A 285 25.38 12.64 2.09
C PRO A 285 26.60 13.57 2.19
N HIS A 286 26.35 14.85 2.12
CA HIS A 286 27.33 15.90 2.48
C HIS A 286 27.44 16.02 3.98
#